data_ead6cc987e0760c1378162371b1e4ed5
#
_entry.id   ead6cc987e0760c1378162371b1e4ed5
#
_cell.length_a   1.000
_cell.length_b   1.000
_cell.length_c   1.000
_cell.angle_alpha   90.00
_cell.angle_beta   90.00
_cell.angle_gamma   90.00
#
_symmetry.space_group_name_H-M   'P 1'
#
loop_
_entity.id
_entity.type
_entity.pdbx_description
1 polymer ?
#
loop_
_entity_poly.entity_id
_entity_poly.type
_entity_poly.pdbx_seq_one_letter_code
_entity_poly.pdbx_strand_id
1 'polypeptide(L)'
;MKQVFALAASALLSISLFAQQTEPAAELMKSKSDYTSFVGLNVAGNFSVTLAEGETYTSVLEVDSRIADFCRAYVMGSILYINVDEKTLPSEGKKILSKKGAQAPVLRATVTIPSGADFRQIILDGNARIAGKANFSPGSSLSVECGGSSVLGPLNVNVAELSVNASKKASVNIDAVCSKLNVVASNNTELSLKGKMATVSTNLDGSAKLTLDATSTSVVHTLSGSARISHSGSADRLELISRSNAVLEAGKLSAKDVWTDMNGSEATVSASQKLKLTLVNMANLSYNGSPAILIDKIQKSTVTPLTKVK
;
A
#
# COMPACT_ATOMS: atom_id res chain seq x y z
N MET A 1 2.24 91.40 -17.99
CA MET A 1 1.05 90.76 -18.61
C MET A 1 1.48 89.57 -19.39
N LYS A 2 1.33 88.41 -18.90
CA LYS A 2 1.23 87.08 -19.63
C LYS A 2 0.78 86.06 -18.60
N GLN A 3 -0.45 85.67 -18.70
CA GLN A 3 -1.07 84.55 -17.97
C GLN A 3 -0.57 83.24 -18.54
N VAL A 4 -0.12 82.33 -17.70
CA VAL A 4 0.20 80.97 -18.03
C VAL A 4 -0.89 80.09 -17.41
N PHE A 5 -1.70 79.45 -18.26
CA PHE A 5 -2.69 78.46 -17.90
C PHE A 5 -1.96 77.15 -17.60
N ALA A 6 -2.07 76.63 -16.37
CA ALA A 6 -1.65 75.29 -16.03
C ALA A 6 -2.85 74.32 -16.24
N LEU A 7 -2.72 73.39 -17.19
CA LEU A 7 -3.65 72.31 -17.41
C LEU A 7 -3.29 71.17 -16.41
N ALA A 8 -4.17 70.90 -15.47
CA ALA A 8 -4.05 69.72 -14.60
C ALA A 8 -4.72 68.52 -15.32
N ALA A 9 -3.92 67.57 -15.75
CA ALA A 9 -4.37 66.27 -16.24
C ALA A 9 -4.58 65.31 -15.08
N SER A 10 -5.80 65.07 -14.68
CA SER A 10 -6.18 64.05 -13.73
C SER A 10 -6.21 62.68 -14.40
N ALA A 11 -5.19 61.89 -14.20
CA ALA A 11 -5.18 60.47 -14.58
C ALA A 11 -6.04 59.67 -13.59
N LEU A 12 -7.22 59.28 -14.02
CA LEU A 12 -8.04 58.30 -13.32
C LEU A 12 -7.39 56.89 -13.51
N LEU A 13 -6.68 56.45 -12.48
CA LEU A 13 -6.31 55.03 -12.37
C LEU A 13 -7.54 54.23 -11.94
N SER A 14 -8.17 53.55 -12.93
CA SER A 14 -9.15 52.54 -12.66
C SER A 14 -8.43 51.30 -12.16
N ILE A 15 -8.37 51.13 -10.84
CA ILE A 15 -7.97 49.88 -10.18
C ILE A 15 -9.17 48.94 -10.37
N SER A 16 -9.09 48.09 -11.39
CA SER A 16 -9.97 46.91 -11.47
C SER A 16 -9.58 45.94 -10.33
N LEU A 17 -10.30 46.02 -9.22
CA LEU A 17 -10.32 44.96 -8.23
C LEU A 17 -10.90 43.73 -8.94
N PHE A 18 -10.05 42.83 -9.41
CA PHE A 18 -10.43 41.44 -9.58
C PHE A 18 -10.72 40.88 -8.19
N ALA A 19 -11.97 40.96 -7.77
CA ALA A 19 -12.45 40.15 -6.68
C ALA A 19 -12.18 38.69 -7.09
N GLN A 20 -11.11 38.07 -6.55
CA GLN A 20 -11.02 36.62 -6.54
C GLN A 20 -12.29 36.16 -5.82
N GLN A 21 -13.25 35.68 -6.59
CA GLN A 21 -14.34 34.89 -6.05
C GLN A 21 -13.68 33.67 -5.39
N THR A 22 -13.39 33.75 -4.10
CA THR A 22 -13.16 32.57 -3.28
C THR A 22 -14.46 31.78 -3.37
N GLU A 23 -14.43 30.67 -4.15
CA GLU A 23 -15.55 29.72 -4.09
C GLU A 23 -15.85 29.45 -2.60
N PRO A 24 -17.11 29.54 -2.17
CA PRO A 24 -17.48 29.27 -0.80
C PRO A 24 -16.96 27.89 -0.41
N ALA A 25 -16.43 27.78 0.81
CA ALA A 25 -15.98 26.49 1.36
C ALA A 25 -17.12 25.49 1.17
N ALA A 26 -16.81 24.32 0.59
CA ALA A 26 -17.83 23.33 0.30
C ALA A 26 -18.50 22.89 1.63
N GLU A 27 -19.82 23.00 1.68
CA GLU A 27 -20.59 22.48 2.79
C GLU A 27 -20.48 20.96 2.79
N LEU A 28 -20.35 20.35 3.98
CA LEU A 28 -20.24 18.91 4.14
C LEU A 28 -21.60 18.31 4.51
N MET A 29 -22.01 17.30 3.76
CA MET A 29 -23.16 16.48 4.08
C MET A 29 -22.71 15.21 4.82
N LYS A 30 -23.46 14.88 5.89
CA LYS A 30 -23.29 13.62 6.64
C LYS A 30 -24.49 12.72 6.42
N SER A 31 -24.22 11.46 6.12
CA SER A 31 -25.23 10.41 6.08
C SER A 31 -24.73 9.18 6.84
N LYS A 32 -25.61 8.58 7.63
CA LYS A 32 -25.34 7.34 8.37
C LYS A 32 -26.19 6.22 7.81
N SER A 33 -25.59 5.05 7.66
CA SER A 33 -26.28 3.80 7.31
C SER A 33 -25.89 2.70 8.28
N ASP A 34 -26.88 1.96 8.73
CA ASP A 34 -26.71 0.79 9.58
C ASP A 34 -26.92 -0.48 8.73
N TYR A 35 -26.15 -1.52 8.99
CA TYR A 35 -26.19 -2.78 8.24
C TYR A 35 -26.33 -3.95 9.20
N THR A 36 -26.95 -5.03 8.73
CA THR A 36 -27.02 -6.28 9.49
C THR A 36 -25.64 -6.93 9.61
N SER A 37 -24.91 -7.01 8.50
CA SER A 37 -23.54 -7.54 8.46
C SER A 37 -22.91 -7.27 7.09
N PHE A 38 -21.58 -7.31 7.03
CA PHE A 38 -20.79 -7.47 5.82
C PHE A 38 -19.43 -8.11 6.17
N VAL A 39 -18.85 -8.84 5.22
CA VAL A 39 -17.58 -9.56 5.41
C VAL A 39 -16.42 -8.93 4.65
N GLY A 40 -16.65 -7.83 3.98
CA GLY A 40 -15.62 -7.12 3.21
C GLY A 40 -15.99 -5.69 2.88
N LEU A 41 -14.99 -4.95 2.43
CA LEU A 41 -15.08 -3.55 2.08
C LEU A 41 -14.45 -3.31 0.70
N ASN A 42 -15.18 -2.66 -0.18
CA ASN A 42 -14.69 -2.21 -1.49
C ASN A 42 -14.79 -0.68 -1.56
N VAL A 43 -13.64 -0.03 -1.69
CA VAL A 43 -13.57 1.44 -1.77
C VAL A 43 -12.93 1.84 -3.09
N ALA A 44 -13.64 2.66 -3.85
CA ALA A 44 -13.16 3.15 -5.13
C ALA A 44 -13.15 4.68 -5.21
N GLY A 45 -12.34 5.21 -6.14
CA GLY A 45 -12.21 6.65 -6.37
C GLY A 45 -11.28 7.34 -5.38
N ASN A 46 -11.73 8.47 -4.81
CA ASN A 46 -10.91 9.33 -3.94
C ASN A 46 -11.34 9.27 -2.47
N PHE A 47 -12.08 8.26 -2.06
CA PHE A 47 -12.52 8.14 -0.68
C PHE A 47 -11.38 7.87 0.29
N SER A 48 -11.42 8.59 1.44
CA SER A 48 -10.61 8.29 2.62
C SER A 48 -11.49 7.64 3.67
N VAL A 49 -11.25 6.37 3.96
CA VAL A 49 -12.03 5.57 4.90
C VAL A 49 -11.27 5.34 6.19
N THR A 50 -11.92 5.59 7.31
CA THR A 50 -11.42 5.21 8.64
C THR A 50 -12.15 3.95 9.10
N LEU A 51 -11.42 2.87 9.37
CA LEU A 51 -11.95 1.70 10.04
C LEU A 51 -11.96 1.94 11.55
N ALA A 52 -13.08 1.63 12.18
CA ALA A 52 -13.28 1.74 13.62
C ALA A 52 -13.94 0.48 14.18
N GLU A 53 -13.67 0.17 15.45
CA GLU A 53 -14.40 -0.86 16.19
C GLU A 53 -15.66 -0.26 16.82
N GLY A 54 -16.68 -1.08 16.95
CA GLY A 54 -17.93 -0.73 17.62
C GLY A 54 -18.79 -1.95 17.89
N GLU A 55 -20.04 -1.73 18.19
CA GLU A 55 -21.00 -2.81 18.51
C GLU A 55 -21.79 -3.28 17.28
N THR A 56 -21.89 -2.45 16.25
CA THR A 56 -22.73 -2.69 15.08
C THR A 56 -22.00 -2.35 13.79
N TYR A 57 -22.47 -2.91 12.68
CA TYR A 57 -21.96 -2.59 11.35
C TYR A 57 -22.60 -1.28 10.87
N THR A 58 -21.78 -0.24 10.74
CA THR A 58 -22.26 1.07 10.25
C THR A 58 -21.31 1.70 9.27
N SER A 59 -21.82 2.60 8.44
CA SER A 59 -21.00 3.57 7.71
C SER A 59 -21.53 4.98 7.93
N VAL A 60 -20.62 5.92 8.09
CA VAL A 60 -20.91 7.36 8.10
C VAL A 60 -20.13 7.98 6.95
N LEU A 61 -20.86 8.51 5.96
CA LEU A 61 -20.25 9.31 4.89
C LEU A 61 -20.25 10.78 5.31
N GLU A 62 -19.14 11.46 5.04
CA GLU A 62 -18.98 12.91 5.17
C GLU A 62 -18.40 13.43 3.85
N VAL A 63 -19.24 14.03 3.04
CA VAL A 63 -18.92 14.33 1.64
C VAL A 63 -19.30 15.76 1.25
N ASP A 64 -18.63 16.29 0.26
CA ASP A 64 -18.94 17.58 -0.35
C ASP A 64 -20.40 17.61 -0.85
N SER A 65 -21.19 18.59 -0.38
CA SER A 65 -22.63 18.69 -0.67
C SER A 65 -22.94 18.74 -2.16
N ARG A 66 -22.05 19.29 -2.97
CA ARG A 66 -22.23 19.44 -4.42
C ARG A 66 -22.25 18.11 -5.19
N ILE A 67 -21.73 17.05 -4.59
CA ILE A 67 -21.68 15.70 -5.19
C ILE A 67 -22.25 14.62 -4.27
N ALA A 68 -22.85 15.01 -3.17
CA ALA A 68 -23.33 14.07 -2.13
C ALA A 68 -24.36 13.07 -2.67
N ASP A 69 -25.27 13.51 -3.55
CA ASP A 69 -26.30 12.64 -4.15
C ASP A 69 -25.73 11.51 -5.02
N PHE A 70 -24.47 11.60 -5.39
CA PHE A 70 -23.76 10.58 -6.19
C PHE A 70 -22.81 9.72 -5.36
N CYS A 71 -22.59 10.07 -4.10
CA CYS A 71 -21.80 9.26 -3.16
C CYS A 71 -22.65 8.13 -2.59
N ARG A 72 -22.14 6.92 -2.64
CA ARG A 72 -22.88 5.71 -2.25
C ARG A 72 -22.11 4.92 -1.21
N ALA A 73 -22.86 4.41 -0.21
CA ALA A 73 -22.43 3.33 0.68
C ALA A 73 -23.58 2.30 0.74
N TYR A 74 -23.32 1.09 0.24
CA TYR A 74 -24.34 0.04 0.16
C TYR A 74 -23.70 -1.35 0.25
N VAL A 75 -24.45 -2.31 0.76
CA VAL A 75 -24.00 -3.71 0.82
C VAL A 75 -24.59 -4.49 -0.35
N MET A 76 -23.72 -5.18 -1.08
CA MET A 76 -24.11 -6.10 -2.14
C MET A 76 -23.21 -7.36 -2.07
N GLY A 77 -23.79 -8.55 -2.07
CA GLY A 77 -23.04 -9.80 -1.96
C GLY A 77 -22.20 -9.90 -0.69
N SER A 78 -22.68 -9.36 0.42
CA SER A 78 -21.97 -9.28 1.72
C SER A 78 -20.72 -8.40 1.71
N ILE A 79 -20.52 -7.55 0.72
CA ILE A 79 -19.44 -6.56 0.63
C ILE A 79 -20.05 -5.16 0.76
N LEU A 80 -19.48 -4.33 1.62
CA LEU A 80 -19.80 -2.90 1.69
C LEU A 80 -19.03 -2.15 0.59
N TYR A 81 -19.75 -1.52 -0.32
CA TYR A 81 -19.21 -0.68 -1.39
C TYR A 81 -19.30 0.79 -0.98
N ILE A 82 -18.20 1.52 -1.15
CA ILE A 82 -18.11 2.97 -0.98
C ILE A 82 -17.49 3.57 -2.23
N ASN A 83 -18.30 4.31 -2.98
CA ASN A 83 -17.85 4.90 -4.24
C ASN A 83 -18.65 6.16 -4.61
N VAL A 84 -18.22 6.84 -5.67
CA VAL A 84 -19.02 7.83 -6.38
C VAL A 84 -19.60 7.16 -7.62
N ASP A 85 -20.89 7.34 -7.86
CA ASP A 85 -21.54 6.89 -9.11
C ASP A 85 -21.16 7.84 -10.25
N GLU A 86 -19.99 7.63 -10.82
CA GLU A 86 -19.47 8.47 -11.92
C GLU A 86 -20.27 8.37 -13.22
N LYS A 87 -21.12 7.33 -13.38
CA LYS A 87 -21.92 7.14 -14.58
C LYS A 87 -23.08 8.13 -14.64
N THR A 88 -23.69 8.39 -13.49
CA THR A 88 -24.82 9.33 -13.38
C THR A 88 -24.38 10.74 -12.99
N LEU A 89 -23.09 10.92 -12.62
CA LEU A 89 -22.54 12.20 -12.21
C LEU A 89 -22.51 13.19 -13.39
N PRO A 90 -23.13 14.38 -13.26
CA PRO A 90 -23.12 15.41 -14.29
C PRO A 90 -21.72 15.99 -14.52
N SER A 91 -21.53 16.68 -15.64
CA SER A 91 -20.22 17.26 -16.02
C SER A 91 -19.65 18.22 -14.97
N GLU A 92 -20.50 18.97 -14.28
CA GLU A 92 -20.09 19.85 -13.17
C GLU A 92 -19.53 19.04 -12.00
N GLY A 93 -20.16 17.93 -11.61
CA GLY A 93 -19.67 17.02 -10.59
C GLY A 93 -18.33 16.38 -10.97
N LYS A 94 -18.14 16.02 -12.24
CA LYS A 94 -16.86 15.50 -12.76
C LYS A 94 -15.73 16.54 -12.65
N LYS A 95 -16.04 17.82 -12.92
CA LYS A 95 -15.09 18.91 -12.73
C LYS A 95 -14.71 19.06 -11.24
N ILE A 96 -15.68 18.92 -10.34
CA ILE A 96 -15.42 18.95 -8.88
C ILE A 96 -14.49 17.79 -8.48
N LEU A 97 -14.78 16.55 -8.92
CA LEU A 97 -13.94 15.39 -8.63
C LEU A 97 -12.50 15.51 -9.16
N SER A 98 -12.30 16.25 -10.25
CA SER A 98 -10.98 16.42 -10.85
C SER A 98 -10.10 17.46 -10.14
N LYS A 99 -10.66 18.27 -9.23
CA LYS A 99 -9.92 19.25 -8.45
C LYS A 99 -8.92 18.56 -7.52
N LYS A 100 -7.76 19.20 -7.29
CA LYS A 100 -6.65 18.67 -6.49
C LYS A 100 -6.25 19.63 -5.38
N GLY A 101 -5.49 19.11 -4.43
CA GLY A 101 -4.97 19.90 -3.30
C GLY A 101 -6.08 20.44 -2.42
N ALA A 102 -5.98 21.70 -2.01
CA ALA A 102 -6.96 22.36 -1.13
C ALA A 102 -8.37 22.49 -1.74
N GLN A 103 -8.50 22.38 -3.06
CA GLN A 103 -9.80 22.45 -3.76
C GLN A 103 -10.41 21.09 -4.02
N ALA A 104 -9.73 19.99 -3.69
CA ALA A 104 -10.27 18.64 -3.84
C ALA A 104 -11.53 18.48 -2.98
N PRO A 105 -12.57 17.80 -3.49
CA PRO A 105 -13.78 17.55 -2.71
C PRO A 105 -13.45 16.64 -1.52
N VAL A 106 -14.11 16.90 -0.41
CA VAL A 106 -14.03 15.99 0.75
C VAL A 106 -14.86 14.76 0.46
N LEU A 107 -14.23 13.59 0.52
CA LEU A 107 -14.84 12.27 0.39
C LEU A 107 -14.32 11.40 1.52
N ARG A 108 -14.99 11.43 2.67
CA ARG A 108 -14.63 10.66 3.85
C ARG A 108 -15.71 9.65 4.20
N ALA A 109 -15.28 8.55 4.77
CA ALA A 109 -16.19 7.60 5.39
C ALA A 109 -15.60 7.06 6.69
N THR A 110 -16.44 6.81 7.66
CA THR A 110 -16.08 6.00 8.84
C THR A 110 -16.88 4.71 8.75
N VAL A 111 -16.18 3.57 8.74
CA VAL A 111 -16.79 2.25 8.72
C VAL A 111 -16.54 1.59 10.06
N THR A 112 -17.61 1.29 10.77
CA THR A 112 -17.54 0.61 12.07
C THR A 112 -17.83 -0.87 11.88
N ILE A 113 -17.01 -1.70 12.50
CA ILE A 113 -17.09 -3.17 12.44
C ILE A 113 -17.06 -3.69 13.87
N PRO A 114 -17.94 -4.64 14.26
CA PRO A 114 -17.87 -5.28 15.57
C PRO A 114 -16.52 -5.98 15.81
N SER A 115 -16.04 -5.91 17.05
CA SER A 115 -14.81 -6.63 17.44
C SER A 115 -14.98 -8.14 17.22
N GLY A 116 -13.98 -8.77 16.61
CA GLY A 116 -14.02 -10.20 16.27
C GLY A 116 -14.95 -10.57 15.12
N ALA A 117 -15.42 -9.58 14.35
CA ALA A 117 -16.22 -9.83 13.16
C ALA A 117 -15.47 -10.70 12.14
N ASP A 118 -16.21 -11.54 11.43
CA ASP A 118 -15.68 -12.32 10.31
C ASP A 118 -15.51 -11.42 9.09
N PHE A 119 -14.40 -10.68 9.06
CA PHE A 119 -14.07 -9.74 8.00
C PHE A 119 -12.93 -10.31 7.15
N ARG A 120 -13.17 -10.50 5.87
CA ARG A 120 -12.34 -11.34 5.00
C ARG A 120 -11.73 -10.62 3.80
N GLN A 121 -12.22 -9.42 3.45
CA GLN A 121 -11.80 -8.79 2.22
C GLN A 121 -11.72 -7.26 2.33
N ILE A 122 -10.63 -6.70 1.78
CA ILE A 122 -10.47 -5.27 1.53
C ILE A 122 -10.07 -5.09 0.08
N ILE A 123 -10.83 -4.32 -0.69
CA ILE A 123 -10.54 -3.96 -2.07
C ILE A 123 -10.44 -2.45 -2.16
N LEU A 124 -9.33 -1.98 -2.71
CA LEU A 124 -9.07 -0.56 -2.95
C LEU A 124 -8.71 -0.32 -4.41
N ASP A 125 -9.35 0.64 -5.05
CA ASP A 125 -8.97 1.08 -6.40
C ASP A 125 -9.03 2.61 -6.54
N GLY A 126 -8.39 3.12 -7.59
CA GLY A 126 -8.25 4.56 -7.83
C GLY A 126 -7.25 5.21 -6.87
N ASN A 127 -7.67 6.23 -6.14
CA ASN A 127 -6.89 6.91 -5.11
C ASN A 127 -7.47 6.66 -3.70
N ALA A 128 -8.25 5.60 -3.54
CA ALA A 128 -8.89 5.25 -2.27
C ALA A 128 -7.85 5.04 -1.16
N ARG A 129 -8.22 5.44 0.04
CA ARG A 129 -7.39 5.29 1.24
C ARG A 129 -8.16 4.61 2.34
N ILE A 130 -7.53 3.65 3.01
CA ILE A 130 -8.07 3.07 4.24
C ILE A 130 -6.99 3.16 5.33
N ALA A 131 -7.37 3.62 6.51
CA ALA A 131 -6.58 3.56 7.72
C ALA A 131 -7.48 3.27 8.92
N GLY A 132 -6.89 2.95 10.06
CA GLY A 132 -7.64 2.80 11.30
C GLY A 132 -7.29 1.52 12.06
N LYS A 133 -8.17 1.16 12.99
CA LYS A 133 -8.04 -0.03 13.82
C LYS A 133 -9.30 -0.86 13.74
N ALA A 134 -9.15 -2.13 13.46
CA ALA A 134 -10.21 -3.11 13.58
C ALA A 134 -9.58 -4.43 14.03
N ASN A 135 -10.18 -5.07 15.04
CA ASN A 135 -9.75 -6.40 15.45
C ASN A 135 -10.51 -7.43 14.63
N PHE A 136 -9.76 -8.09 13.75
CA PHE A 136 -10.30 -9.18 12.93
C PHE A 136 -10.32 -10.47 13.75
N SER A 137 -11.19 -11.41 13.35
CA SER A 137 -11.23 -12.73 13.97
C SER A 137 -9.89 -13.46 13.77
N PRO A 138 -9.18 -13.91 14.82
CA PRO A 138 -7.87 -14.55 14.69
C PRO A 138 -7.85 -15.84 13.86
N GLY A 139 -8.99 -16.48 13.69
CA GLY A 139 -9.12 -17.69 12.87
C GLY A 139 -9.47 -17.43 11.40
N SER A 140 -9.70 -16.17 11.01
CA SER A 140 -10.12 -15.81 9.65
C SER A 140 -8.95 -15.69 8.68
N SER A 141 -9.27 -15.71 7.38
CA SER A 141 -8.35 -15.30 6.32
C SER A 141 -8.74 -13.91 5.85
N LEU A 142 -7.75 -13.04 5.65
CA LEU A 142 -7.95 -11.70 5.09
C LEU A 142 -7.29 -11.59 3.73
N SER A 143 -8.07 -11.24 2.71
CA SER A 143 -7.60 -10.85 1.38
C SER A 143 -7.60 -9.34 1.24
N VAL A 144 -6.48 -8.80 0.81
CA VAL A 144 -6.26 -7.38 0.53
C VAL A 144 -5.90 -7.20 -0.93
N GLU A 145 -6.68 -6.41 -1.66
CA GLU A 145 -6.44 -6.09 -3.06
C GLU A 145 -6.31 -4.57 -3.21
N CYS A 146 -5.15 -4.09 -3.66
CA CYS A 146 -4.86 -2.68 -3.83
C CYS A 146 -4.44 -2.38 -5.27
N GLY A 147 -5.23 -1.56 -5.96
CA GLY A 147 -4.97 -1.10 -7.32
C GLY A 147 -4.86 0.43 -7.42
N GLY A 148 -4.54 0.94 -8.63
CA GLY A 148 -4.45 2.38 -8.85
C GLY A 148 -3.30 3.05 -8.10
N SER A 149 -3.60 4.13 -7.40
CA SER A 149 -2.74 4.84 -6.45
C SER A 149 -3.31 4.76 -5.03
N SER A 150 -3.97 3.65 -4.73
CA SER A 150 -4.61 3.43 -3.43
C SER A 150 -3.59 3.27 -2.30
N VAL A 151 -4.02 3.59 -1.09
CA VAL A 151 -3.19 3.49 0.11
C VAL A 151 -3.94 2.74 1.20
N LEU A 152 -3.38 1.64 1.66
CA LEU A 152 -3.87 0.91 2.82
C LEU A 152 -2.91 1.04 3.99
N GLY A 153 -3.42 1.41 5.12
CA GLY A 153 -2.73 1.42 6.40
C GLY A 153 -2.32 2.81 6.91
N PRO A 154 -1.75 2.82 8.13
CA PRO A 154 -1.38 1.65 8.93
C PRO A 154 -2.60 0.83 9.38
N LEU A 155 -2.47 -0.49 9.31
CA LEU A 155 -3.50 -1.43 9.74
C LEU A 155 -2.86 -2.55 10.57
N ASN A 156 -3.44 -2.86 11.74
CA ASN A 156 -3.04 -4.00 12.57
C ASN A 156 -3.95 -5.18 12.29
N VAL A 157 -3.37 -6.35 12.01
CA VAL A 157 -4.10 -7.54 11.58
C VAL A 157 -3.64 -8.75 12.39
N ASN A 158 -4.61 -9.48 12.95
CA ASN A 158 -4.38 -10.78 13.61
C ASN A 158 -5.31 -11.80 12.96
N VAL A 159 -4.80 -12.62 12.06
CA VAL A 159 -5.58 -13.57 11.26
C VAL A 159 -4.81 -14.87 11.04
N ALA A 160 -5.46 -15.94 10.62
CA ALA A 160 -4.78 -17.18 10.28
C ALA A 160 -3.96 -17.04 8.99
N GLU A 161 -4.54 -16.43 7.96
CA GLU A 161 -3.90 -16.22 6.66
C GLU A 161 -4.13 -14.79 6.17
N LEU A 162 -3.05 -14.13 5.74
CA LEU A 162 -3.08 -12.82 5.10
C LEU A 162 -2.60 -12.95 3.65
N SER A 163 -3.44 -12.52 2.71
CA SER A 163 -3.08 -12.43 1.29
C SER A 163 -3.12 -10.98 0.84
N VAL A 164 -2.02 -10.48 0.27
CA VAL A 164 -1.89 -9.09 -0.20
C VAL A 164 -1.57 -9.09 -1.69
N ASN A 165 -2.48 -8.54 -2.49
CA ASN A 165 -2.31 -8.31 -3.92
C ASN A 165 -2.22 -6.81 -4.17
N ALA A 166 -1.08 -6.32 -4.66
CA ALA A 166 -0.86 -4.91 -4.94
C ALA A 166 -0.39 -4.68 -6.38
N SER A 167 -0.95 -3.68 -7.04
CA SER A 167 -0.59 -3.38 -8.43
C SER A 167 -0.58 -1.87 -8.71
N LYS A 168 0.02 -1.50 -9.84
CA LYS A 168 0.15 -0.10 -10.32
C LYS A 168 1.02 0.75 -9.38
N LYS A 169 0.46 1.68 -8.60
CA LYS A 169 1.16 2.56 -7.66
C LYS A 169 0.59 2.43 -6.24
N ALA A 170 -0.01 1.28 -5.93
CA ALA A 170 -0.60 1.04 -4.63
C ALA A 170 0.47 1.03 -3.52
N SER A 171 0.08 1.50 -2.35
CA SER A 171 0.89 1.46 -1.13
C SER A 171 0.17 0.70 -0.03
N VAL A 172 0.87 -0.22 0.64
CA VAL A 172 0.30 -1.06 1.70
C VAL A 172 1.21 -1.04 2.93
N ASN A 173 0.62 -0.75 4.09
CA ASN A 173 1.33 -0.77 5.38
C ASN A 173 0.53 -1.58 6.40
N ILE A 174 1.01 -2.77 6.76
CA ILE A 174 0.32 -3.70 7.67
C ILE A 174 1.28 -4.24 8.74
N ASP A 175 0.81 -4.21 9.97
CA ASP A 175 1.40 -4.91 11.11
C ASP A 175 0.59 -6.19 11.36
N ALA A 176 1.19 -7.36 11.10
CA ALA A 176 0.46 -8.61 11.05
C ALA A 176 0.97 -9.68 12.00
N VAL A 177 0.03 -10.37 12.63
CA VAL A 177 0.28 -11.68 13.26
C VAL A 177 -0.54 -12.71 12.50
N CYS A 178 0.14 -13.64 11.80
CA CYS A 178 -0.54 -14.67 11.02
C CYS A 178 0.30 -15.94 10.89
N SER A 179 -0.35 -17.08 10.63
CA SER A 179 0.36 -18.32 10.31
C SER A 179 0.93 -18.28 8.90
N LYS A 180 0.24 -17.64 7.96
CA LYS A 180 0.64 -17.60 6.56
C LYS A 180 0.45 -16.21 5.96
N LEU A 181 1.52 -15.70 5.36
CA LEU A 181 1.51 -14.48 4.55
C LEU A 181 1.79 -14.82 3.09
N ASN A 182 0.90 -14.39 2.19
CA ASN A 182 1.12 -14.42 0.74
C ASN A 182 1.11 -12.99 0.20
N VAL A 183 2.13 -12.62 -0.57
CA VAL A 183 2.24 -11.29 -1.19
C VAL A 183 2.46 -11.45 -2.69
N VAL A 184 1.62 -10.81 -3.47
CA VAL A 184 1.82 -10.63 -4.91
C VAL A 184 1.82 -9.13 -5.19
N ALA A 185 2.92 -8.64 -5.77
CA ALA A 185 3.05 -7.22 -6.04
C ALA A 185 3.69 -6.98 -7.40
N SER A 186 3.19 -6.00 -8.13
CA SER A 186 3.67 -5.69 -9.47
C SER A 186 3.72 -4.18 -9.75
N ASN A 187 4.48 -3.82 -10.78
CA ASN A 187 4.68 -2.44 -11.22
C ASN A 187 5.39 -1.58 -10.14
N ASN A 188 4.89 -0.40 -9.81
CA ASN A 188 5.53 0.55 -8.90
C ASN A 188 4.90 0.53 -7.49
N THR A 189 4.54 -0.64 -6.99
CA THR A 189 3.96 -0.77 -5.65
C THR A 189 5.00 -0.61 -4.55
N GLU A 190 4.55 -0.12 -3.40
CA GLU A 190 5.36 -0.02 -2.18
C GLU A 190 4.64 -0.68 -1.01
N LEU A 191 5.25 -1.73 -0.45
CA LEU A 191 4.68 -2.48 0.66
C LEU A 191 5.61 -2.41 1.87
N SER A 192 5.01 -2.21 3.05
CA SER A 192 5.69 -2.28 4.35
C SER A 192 4.91 -3.24 5.24
N LEU A 193 5.48 -4.39 5.52
CA LEU A 193 4.86 -5.45 6.32
C LEU A 193 5.77 -5.79 7.49
N LYS A 194 5.19 -5.92 8.68
CA LYS A 194 5.96 -6.31 9.86
C LYS A 194 5.16 -7.22 10.78
N GLY A 195 5.85 -7.99 11.61
CA GLY A 195 5.24 -8.79 12.67
C GLY A 195 5.68 -10.24 12.76
N LYS A 196 4.77 -11.13 13.16
CA LYS A 196 5.03 -12.56 13.30
C LYS A 196 4.25 -13.34 12.26
N MET A 197 4.97 -14.07 11.41
CA MET A 197 4.38 -14.78 10.26
C MET A 197 5.10 -16.13 10.11
N ALA A 198 4.46 -17.22 10.49
CA ALA A 198 5.15 -18.52 10.49
C ALA A 198 5.69 -18.89 9.10
N THR A 199 4.89 -18.69 8.05
CA THR A 199 5.32 -18.88 6.66
C THR A 199 5.08 -17.62 5.84
N VAL A 200 6.05 -17.26 5.01
CA VAL A 200 6.01 -16.10 4.12
C VAL A 200 6.28 -16.55 2.69
N SER A 201 5.40 -16.19 1.77
CA SER A 201 5.60 -16.36 0.33
C SER A 201 5.41 -15.02 -0.36
N THR A 202 6.38 -14.59 -1.14
CA THR A 202 6.27 -13.34 -1.90
C THR A 202 6.60 -13.56 -3.36
N ASN A 203 5.83 -12.91 -4.22
CA ASN A 203 6.08 -12.86 -5.66
C ASN A 203 6.01 -11.40 -6.12
N LEU A 204 7.17 -10.81 -6.39
CA LEU A 204 7.30 -9.43 -6.80
C LEU A 204 7.82 -9.31 -8.23
N ASP A 205 7.18 -8.46 -9.03
CA ASP A 205 7.57 -8.19 -10.40
C ASP A 205 7.59 -6.68 -10.73
N GLY A 206 8.23 -6.33 -11.84
CA GLY A 206 8.36 -4.96 -12.30
C GLY A 206 9.29 -4.12 -11.41
N SER A 207 8.80 -3.06 -10.82
CA SER A 207 9.55 -2.19 -9.88
C SER A 207 8.94 -2.22 -8.47
N ALA A 208 8.24 -3.30 -8.12
CA ALA A 208 7.62 -3.47 -6.82
C ALA A 208 8.67 -3.49 -5.70
N LYS A 209 8.35 -2.85 -4.58
CA LYS A 209 9.21 -2.77 -3.40
C LYS A 209 8.48 -3.33 -2.18
N LEU A 210 9.16 -4.18 -1.42
CA LEU A 210 8.69 -4.70 -0.15
C LEU A 210 9.74 -4.46 0.94
N THR A 211 9.33 -3.81 2.01
CA THR A 211 10.05 -3.82 3.28
C THR A 211 9.34 -4.81 4.21
N LEU A 212 10.05 -5.84 4.64
CA LEU A 212 9.54 -6.88 5.51
C LEU A 212 10.40 -6.96 6.78
N ASP A 213 9.76 -6.83 7.93
CA ASP A 213 10.40 -7.07 9.23
C ASP A 213 9.63 -8.16 9.96
N ALA A 214 10.10 -9.40 9.88
CA ALA A 214 9.32 -10.54 10.31
C ALA A 214 10.14 -11.59 11.09
N THR A 215 9.46 -12.22 12.05
CA THR A 215 9.90 -13.49 12.66
C THR A 215 9.13 -14.63 11.99
N SER A 216 9.86 -15.53 11.32
CA SER A 216 9.28 -16.58 10.48
C SER A 216 10.01 -17.93 10.70
N THR A 217 9.33 -19.01 10.35
CA THR A 217 9.96 -20.34 10.21
C THR A 217 10.47 -20.55 8.79
N SER A 218 9.65 -20.22 7.80
CA SER A 218 9.99 -20.42 6.39
C SER A 218 9.61 -19.20 5.55
N VAL A 219 10.55 -18.77 4.71
CA VAL A 219 10.40 -17.63 3.81
C VAL A 219 10.78 -18.04 2.40
N VAL A 220 9.91 -17.75 1.43
CA VAL A 220 10.19 -17.89 0.00
C VAL A 220 9.99 -16.55 -0.68
N HIS A 221 11.04 -16.03 -1.30
CA HIS A 221 10.99 -14.83 -2.13
C HIS A 221 11.18 -15.18 -3.60
N THR A 222 10.22 -14.82 -4.43
CA THR A 222 10.32 -14.86 -5.90
C THR A 222 10.34 -13.44 -6.44
N LEU A 223 11.39 -13.07 -7.16
CA LEU A 223 11.64 -11.73 -7.65
C LEU A 223 11.94 -11.73 -9.14
N SER A 224 11.35 -10.81 -9.88
CA SER A 224 11.63 -10.58 -11.29
C SER A 224 11.65 -9.08 -11.66
N GLY A 225 12.17 -8.78 -12.84
CA GLY A 225 12.28 -7.39 -13.30
C GLY A 225 13.31 -6.57 -12.49
N SER A 226 12.87 -5.47 -11.92
CA SER A 226 13.65 -4.60 -11.03
C SER A 226 13.07 -4.56 -9.61
N ALA A 227 12.35 -5.62 -9.23
CA ALA A 227 11.73 -5.74 -7.92
C ALA A 227 12.79 -5.76 -6.81
N ARG A 228 12.43 -5.19 -5.65
CA ARG A 228 13.31 -5.08 -4.49
C ARG A 228 12.63 -5.54 -3.23
N ILE A 229 13.35 -6.34 -2.43
CA ILE A 229 12.95 -6.67 -1.07
C ILE A 229 14.05 -6.26 -0.10
N SER A 230 13.67 -5.54 0.97
CA SER A 230 14.49 -5.37 2.17
C SER A 230 13.87 -6.20 3.29
N HIS A 231 14.59 -7.23 3.78
CA HIS A 231 14.07 -8.15 4.79
C HIS A 231 14.95 -8.14 6.04
N SER A 232 14.33 -7.91 7.19
CA SER A 232 14.93 -7.96 8.51
C SER A 232 14.15 -8.88 9.46
N GLY A 233 14.73 -9.21 10.64
CA GLY A 233 14.12 -10.10 11.61
C GLY A 233 14.81 -11.47 11.69
N SER A 234 14.03 -12.55 11.73
CA SER A 234 14.59 -13.91 11.83
C SER A 234 13.81 -14.93 11.00
N ALA A 235 14.52 -15.95 10.49
CA ALA A 235 13.92 -17.08 9.80
C ALA A 235 14.73 -18.36 10.06
N ASP A 236 14.06 -19.52 10.13
CA ASP A 236 14.80 -20.78 10.09
C ASP A 236 15.33 -21.02 8.69
N ARG A 237 14.51 -20.78 7.66
CA ARG A 237 14.88 -20.97 6.25
C ARG A 237 14.45 -19.79 5.38
N LEU A 238 15.38 -19.34 4.56
CA LEU A 238 15.13 -18.41 3.45
C LEU A 238 15.41 -19.10 2.11
N GLU A 239 14.45 -19.07 1.19
CA GLU A 239 14.61 -19.47 -0.19
C GLU A 239 14.44 -18.25 -1.09
N LEU A 240 15.40 -17.99 -1.96
CA LEU A 240 15.39 -16.91 -2.94
C LEU A 240 15.41 -17.47 -4.36
N ILE A 241 14.40 -17.11 -5.14
CA ILE A 241 14.35 -17.32 -6.58
C ILE A 241 14.32 -15.95 -7.23
N SER A 242 15.39 -15.56 -7.92
CA SER A 242 15.47 -14.21 -8.48
C SER A 242 15.97 -14.20 -9.91
N ARG A 243 15.38 -13.31 -10.71
CA ARG A 243 15.66 -13.17 -12.14
C ARG A 243 15.85 -11.70 -12.51
N SER A 244 16.60 -11.46 -13.58
CA SER A 244 16.85 -10.12 -14.13
C SER A 244 17.58 -9.21 -13.14
N ASN A 245 17.19 -7.93 -13.02
CA ASN A 245 17.84 -6.94 -12.15
C ASN A 245 17.24 -6.86 -10.75
N ALA A 246 16.58 -7.94 -10.30
CA ALA A 246 15.95 -7.98 -8.98
C ALA A 246 16.99 -7.93 -7.85
N VAL A 247 16.62 -7.33 -6.73
CA VAL A 247 17.52 -7.13 -5.59
C VAL A 247 16.88 -7.62 -4.30
N LEU A 248 17.62 -8.45 -3.53
CA LEU A 248 17.28 -8.83 -2.17
C LEU A 248 18.30 -8.26 -1.17
N GLU A 249 17.86 -7.44 -0.25
CA GLU A 249 18.63 -6.93 0.89
C GLU A 249 18.18 -7.67 2.18
N ALA A 250 18.74 -8.83 2.47
CA ALA A 250 18.45 -9.64 3.65
C ALA A 250 19.68 -9.83 4.57
N GLY A 251 20.64 -8.93 4.50
CA GLY A 251 21.82 -8.95 5.38
C GLY A 251 21.50 -8.72 6.86
N LYS A 252 20.32 -8.17 7.17
CA LYS A 252 19.79 -7.97 8.53
C LYS A 252 18.84 -9.08 8.98
N LEU A 253 18.53 -10.04 8.13
CA LEU A 253 17.73 -11.21 8.47
C LEU A 253 18.63 -12.27 9.09
N SER A 254 18.35 -12.68 10.32
CA SER A 254 19.06 -13.81 10.95
C SER A 254 18.47 -15.13 10.46
N ALA A 255 19.00 -15.68 9.36
CA ALA A 255 18.57 -16.97 8.84
C ALA A 255 19.53 -18.11 9.26
N LYS A 256 18.97 -19.33 9.50
CA LYS A 256 19.79 -20.54 9.71
C LYS A 256 20.24 -21.08 8.35
N ASP A 257 19.29 -21.42 7.48
CA ASP A 257 19.55 -21.96 6.16
C ASP A 257 19.10 -20.95 5.08
N VAL A 258 19.95 -20.74 4.09
CA VAL A 258 19.65 -19.90 2.94
C VAL A 258 19.87 -20.69 1.65
N TRP A 259 18.89 -20.72 0.78
CA TRP A 259 18.94 -21.34 -0.54
C TRP A 259 18.70 -20.28 -1.60
N THR A 260 19.55 -20.26 -2.62
CA THR A 260 19.49 -19.27 -3.69
C THR A 260 19.46 -19.90 -5.06
N ASP A 261 18.53 -19.44 -5.90
CA ASP A 261 18.49 -19.68 -7.35
C ASP A 261 18.40 -18.32 -8.04
N MET A 262 19.55 -17.80 -8.47
CA MET A 262 19.70 -16.44 -8.98
C MET A 262 20.17 -16.43 -10.43
N ASN A 263 19.54 -15.57 -11.23
CA ASN A 263 19.90 -15.37 -12.64
C ASN A 263 19.90 -13.87 -12.97
N GLY A 264 21.10 -13.27 -13.12
CA GLY A 264 21.29 -11.86 -13.45
C GLY A 264 20.79 -10.88 -12.38
N SER A 265 20.81 -11.27 -11.11
CA SER A 265 20.24 -10.55 -9.98
C SER A 265 21.26 -10.32 -8.87
N GLU A 266 20.91 -9.50 -7.90
CA GLU A 266 21.77 -9.17 -6.75
C GLU A 266 21.10 -9.56 -5.44
N ALA A 267 21.89 -10.12 -4.51
CA ALA A 267 21.39 -10.39 -3.17
C ALA A 267 22.47 -10.20 -2.10
N THR A 268 22.03 -9.71 -0.93
CA THR A 268 22.81 -9.77 0.30
C THR A 268 22.02 -10.58 1.32
N VAL A 269 22.63 -11.63 1.86
CA VAL A 269 21.98 -12.53 2.83
C VAL A 269 22.82 -12.72 4.08
N SER A 270 22.21 -13.26 5.14
CA SER A 270 22.93 -13.70 6.33
C SER A 270 22.53 -15.13 6.64
N ALA A 271 23.50 -16.06 6.71
CA ALA A 271 23.27 -17.47 6.96
C ALA A 271 24.17 -17.97 8.09
N SER A 272 23.61 -18.72 9.05
CA SER A 272 24.37 -19.21 10.18
C SER A 272 24.75 -20.70 10.08
N GLN A 273 23.99 -21.52 9.34
CA GLN A 273 24.23 -22.98 9.24
C GLN A 273 24.55 -23.39 7.79
N LYS A 274 23.68 -23.11 6.82
CA LYS A 274 23.85 -23.55 5.43
C LYS A 274 23.59 -22.43 4.44
N LEU A 275 24.38 -22.40 3.38
CA LEU A 275 24.21 -21.52 2.22
C LEU A 275 24.30 -22.35 0.93
N LYS A 276 23.15 -22.60 0.29
CA LYS A 276 23.08 -23.35 -0.96
C LYS A 276 22.99 -22.39 -2.15
N LEU A 277 23.82 -22.63 -3.17
CA LEU A 277 24.06 -21.68 -4.25
C LEU A 277 23.77 -22.28 -5.64
N THR A 278 22.85 -21.64 -6.35
CA THR A 278 22.67 -21.77 -7.80
C THR A 278 22.70 -20.36 -8.40
N LEU A 279 23.81 -19.95 -9.01
CA LEU A 279 24.05 -18.60 -9.49
C LEU A 279 24.48 -18.62 -10.95
N VAL A 280 23.78 -17.91 -11.82
CA VAL A 280 24.09 -17.86 -13.25
C VAL A 280 23.94 -16.43 -13.81
N ASN A 281 24.60 -16.17 -14.95
CA ASN A 281 24.42 -14.96 -15.76
C ASN A 281 24.64 -13.65 -14.99
N MET A 282 25.81 -13.47 -14.40
CA MET A 282 26.22 -12.27 -13.65
C MET A 282 25.39 -12.05 -12.36
N ALA A 283 24.91 -13.12 -11.75
CA ALA A 283 24.31 -13.02 -10.42
C ALA A 283 25.41 -12.66 -9.39
N ASN A 284 25.11 -11.72 -8.50
CA ASN A 284 26.00 -11.26 -7.45
C ASN A 284 25.41 -11.56 -6.08
N LEU A 285 26.06 -12.41 -5.30
CA LEU A 285 25.65 -12.74 -3.94
C LEU A 285 26.69 -12.30 -2.93
N SER A 286 26.29 -11.48 -1.99
CA SER A 286 27.07 -11.16 -0.78
C SER A 286 26.47 -11.86 0.43
N TYR A 287 27.29 -12.37 1.34
CA TYR A 287 26.76 -13.05 2.52
C TYR A 287 27.50 -12.73 3.82
N ASN A 288 26.77 -12.72 4.91
CA ASN A 288 27.26 -12.65 6.28
C ASN A 288 27.19 -14.02 6.97
N GLY A 289 28.04 -14.25 7.98
CA GLY A 289 28.06 -15.47 8.78
C GLY A 289 29.15 -16.43 8.35
N SER A 290 29.10 -17.65 8.89
CA SER A 290 30.06 -18.73 8.62
C SER A 290 29.31 -20.03 8.30
N PRO A 291 28.44 -20.05 7.29
CA PRO A 291 27.67 -21.23 6.93
C PRO A 291 28.52 -22.31 6.25
N ALA A 292 28.06 -23.56 6.28
CA ALA A 292 28.51 -24.58 5.33
C ALA A 292 27.98 -24.21 3.94
N ILE A 293 28.90 -24.01 2.98
CA ILE A 293 28.53 -23.61 1.61
C ILE A 293 28.37 -24.85 0.75
N LEU A 294 27.20 -24.98 0.11
CA LEU A 294 26.83 -26.02 -0.85
C LEU A 294 26.67 -25.36 -2.23
N ILE A 295 27.47 -25.76 -3.20
CA ILE A 295 27.44 -25.19 -4.54
C ILE A 295 26.82 -26.20 -5.50
N ASP A 296 25.63 -25.93 -6.00
CA ASP A 296 25.04 -26.70 -7.10
C ASP A 296 25.57 -26.17 -8.44
N LYS A 297 25.60 -24.85 -8.61
CA LYS A 297 26.09 -24.22 -9.84
C LYS A 297 26.52 -22.77 -9.60
N ILE A 298 27.69 -22.41 -10.13
CA ILE A 298 28.13 -21.01 -10.28
C ILE A 298 28.65 -20.83 -11.70
N GLN A 299 28.03 -19.94 -12.49
CA GLN A 299 28.43 -19.68 -13.87
C GLN A 299 28.36 -18.18 -14.15
N LYS A 300 29.50 -17.56 -14.49
CA LYS A 300 29.63 -16.12 -14.76
C LYS A 300 29.02 -15.26 -13.65
N SER A 301 29.24 -15.62 -12.39
CA SER A 301 28.59 -15.02 -11.23
C SER A 301 29.59 -14.91 -10.09
N THR A 302 29.31 -14.05 -9.11
CA THR A 302 30.20 -13.79 -7.97
C THR A 302 29.55 -14.14 -6.64
N VAL A 303 30.39 -14.61 -5.69
CA VAL A 303 30.01 -14.83 -4.30
C VAL A 303 31.05 -14.16 -3.42
N THR A 304 30.61 -13.23 -2.57
CA THR A 304 31.48 -12.41 -1.74
C THR A 304 31.13 -12.54 -0.25
N PRO A 305 32.01 -13.06 0.59
CA PRO A 305 31.79 -12.98 2.04
C PRO A 305 31.93 -11.52 2.50
N LEU A 306 30.97 -11.03 3.26
CA LEU A 306 31.07 -9.72 3.90
C LEU A 306 31.83 -9.87 5.20
N THR A 307 33.04 -9.34 5.26
CA THR A 307 33.85 -9.32 6.47
C THR A 307 33.19 -8.38 7.48
N LYS A 308 32.94 -8.86 8.72
CA LYS A 308 32.61 -7.93 9.80
C LYS A 308 33.75 -6.94 9.94
N VAL A 309 33.52 -5.69 9.63
CA VAL A 309 34.41 -4.62 10.12
C VAL A 309 34.28 -4.67 11.65
N LYS A 310 35.37 -5.07 12.31
CA LYS A 310 35.50 -5.09 13.77
C LYS A 310 35.43 -3.68 14.35
#